data_854e61116b5ffecb8b700027e9fb5ddd
#
_entry.id   854e61116b5ffecb8b700027e9fb5ddd
#
_cell.length_a   1.000
_cell.length_b   1.000
_cell.length_c   1.000
_cell.angle_alpha   90.00
_cell.angle_beta   90.00
_cell.angle_gamma   90.00
#
_symmetry.space_group_name_H-M   'P 1'
#
loop_
_entity.id
_entity.type
_entity.pdbx_description
1 polymer ?
#
loop_
_entity_poly.entity_id
_entity_poly.type
_entity_poly.pdbx_seq_one_letter_code
_entity_poly.pdbx_strand_id
1 'polypeptide(L)'
;SLHAATGVINQPVEDTEVTLTATFTANESVMNEQVEKISDINTISVPFTVTVKGTGKPAPTEAELKAILNQYYKITDLVYYGTTTVIDPEACTGDIQLPRYTHIEDENGENVFNNKEITVTSDNDAVKINGYKANVDVFQPQDTTVNLTVSFTREGVTVSRVFPITIKKLTQEDLDKEVEMMDYAKAHYFDGIKGNNVSADKITENLHPFQEMYFDADGNAVWVYNISDVTDAGICAD
;
A
#
# COMPACT_ATOMS: atom_id res chain seq x y z
N SER A 1 -1.23 23.45 -14.96
CA SER A 1 -1.58 22.84 -16.26
C SER A 1 -2.87 22.06 -16.17
N LEU A 2 -3.59 21.92 -17.28
CA LEU A 2 -4.80 21.12 -17.41
C LEU A 2 -4.47 19.84 -18.21
N HIS A 3 -4.78 18.68 -17.67
CA HIS A 3 -4.61 17.41 -18.39
C HIS A 3 -5.87 17.09 -19.21
N ALA A 4 -5.80 17.25 -20.51
CA ALA A 4 -6.96 17.20 -21.43
C ALA A 4 -7.75 15.88 -21.37
N ALA A 5 -7.11 14.73 -21.13
CA ALA A 5 -7.78 13.43 -21.11
C ALA A 5 -8.52 13.14 -19.78
N THR A 6 -8.11 13.74 -18.68
CA THR A 6 -8.64 13.44 -17.34
C THR A 6 -9.37 14.62 -16.70
N GLY A 7 -9.27 15.82 -17.27
CA GLY A 7 -9.78 17.05 -16.68
C GLY A 7 -9.06 17.49 -15.39
N VAL A 8 -7.96 16.83 -15.03
CA VAL A 8 -7.17 17.18 -13.83
C VAL A 8 -6.50 18.52 -14.05
N ILE A 9 -6.67 19.43 -13.09
CA ILE A 9 -6.06 20.77 -13.09
C ILE A 9 -4.96 20.80 -12.06
N ASN A 10 -3.72 21.03 -12.50
CA ASN A 10 -2.65 21.45 -11.62
C ASN A 10 -2.71 22.98 -11.55
N GLN A 11 -3.19 23.50 -10.41
CA GLN A 11 -3.34 24.93 -10.22
C GLN A 11 -1.99 25.65 -10.31
N PRO A 12 -1.88 26.70 -11.12
CA PRO A 12 -0.68 27.54 -11.16
C PRO A 12 -0.62 28.46 -9.92
N VAL A 13 0.51 29.13 -9.73
CA VAL A 13 0.64 30.16 -8.67
C VAL A 13 -0.26 31.35 -8.97
N GLU A 14 -0.27 31.77 -10.21
CA GLU A 14 -1.07 32.94 -10.69
C GLU A 14 -2.20 32.44 -11.60
N ASP A 15 -3.21 33.29 -11.74
CA ASP A 15 -4.29 33.07 -12.70
C ASP A 15 -3.69 32.87 -14.09
N THR A 16 -4.00 31.79 -14.74
CA THR A 16 -3.43 31.42 -16.04
C THR A 16 -4.53 31.13 -17.05
N GLU A 17 -4.49 31.77 -18.18
CA GLU A 17 -5.37 31.47 -19.30
C GLU A 17 -4.88 30.23 -20.06
N VAL A 18 -5.79 29.30 -20.29
CA VAL A 18 -5.55 28.07 -21.06
C VAL A 18 -6.55 27.99 -22.19
N THR A 19 -6.07 27.87 -23.41
CA THR A 19 -6.92 27.62 -24.57
C THR A 19 -7.15 26.12 -24.72
N LEU A 20 -8.41 25.71 -24.66
CA LEU A 20 -8.85 24.37 -24.96
C LEU A 20 -9.45 24.33 -26.36
N THR A 21 -9.16 23.28 -27.12
CA THR A 21 -9.74 23.10 -28.45
C THR A 21 -10.63 21.86 -28.42
N ALA A 22 -11.92 22.06 -28.63
CA ALA A 22 -12.83 20.96 -28.84
C ALA A 22 -12.84 20.60 -30.32
N THR A 23 -12.51 19.36 -30.64
CA THR A 23 -12.50 18.85 -32.01
C THR A 23 -13.70 17.91 -32.19
N PHE A 24 -14.54 18.24 -33.11
CA PHE A 24 -15.73 17.43 -33.50
C PHE A 24 -15.43 16.79 -34.84
N THR A 25 -15.46 15.47 -34.88
CA THR A 25 -15.32 14.69 -36.12
C THR A 25 -16.71 14.19 -36.52
N ALA A 26 -17.09 14.39 -37.76
CA ALA A 26 -18.35 13.86 -38.27
C ALA A 26 -18.32 12.34 -38.25
N ASN A 27 -19.42 11.74 -37.74
CA ASN A 27 -19.56 10.28 -37.76
C ASN A 27 -20.12 9.88 -39.14
N GLU A 28 -19.32 9.20 -39.96
CA GLU A 28 -19.69 8.76 -41.31
C GLU A 28 -20.93 7.87 -41.32
N SER A 29 -21.27 7.19 -40.23
CA SER A 29 -22.46 6.34 -40.13
C SER A 29 -23.77 7.11 -40.05
N VAL A 30 -23.75 8.43 -39.83
CA VAL A 30 -24.96 9.29 -39.76
C VAL A 30 -25.15 10.07 -41.08
N MET A 31 -24.15 10.08 -41.93
CA MET A 31 -24.27 10.70 -43.27
C MET A 31 -24.91 9.71 -44.23
N ASN A 32 -26.23 9.77 -44.36
CA ASN A 32 -26.93 9.01 -45.38
C ASN A 32 -26.63 9.56 -46.80
N GLU A 33 -26.85 8.75 -47.83
CA GLU A 33 -26.48 8.94 -49.22
C GLU A 33 -27.02 10.24 -49.89
N GLN A 34 -27.68 11.11 -49.18
CA GLN A 34 -28.29 12.34 -49.72
C GLN A 34 -27.46 13.60 -49.54
N VAL A 35 -26.32 13.53 -48.83
CA VAL A 35 -25.42 14.66 -48.70
C VAL A 35 -24.19 14.42 -49.57
N GLU A 36 -24.36 14.65 -50.86
CA GLU A 36 -23.19 14.80 -51.76
C GLU A 36 -22.33 15.98 -51.28
N LYS A 37 -21.11 15.64 -50.89
CA LYS A 37 -20.00 16.56 -50.60
C LYS A 37 -20.14 17.52 -49.41
N ILE A 38 -20.02 16.95 -48.22
CA ILE A 38 -19.31 17.65 -47.16
C ILE A 38 -17.91 17.02 -47.01
N SER A 39 -17.23 16.84 -48.13
CA SER A 39 -15.85 16.24 -48.13
C SER A 39 -14.78 17.12 -47.48
N ASP A 40 -15.11 18.38 -47.19
CA ASP A 40 -14.15 19.33 -46.66
C ASP A 40 -14.36 19.72 -45.19
N ILE A 41 -15.40 19.16 -44.52
CA ILE A 41 -15.67 19.45 -43.09
C ILE A 41 -15.78 18.15 -42.30
N ASN A 42 -14.75 17.31 -42.39
CA ASN A 42 -14.72 16.10 -41.58
C ASN A 42 -14.44 16.40 -40.10
N THR A 43 -13.91 17.57 -39.80
CA THR A 43 -13.49 17.96 -38.46
C THR A 43 -13.67 19.45 -38.27
N ILE A 44 -14.38 19.83 -37.20
CA ILE A 44 -14.50 21.22 -36.76
C ILE A 44 -13.77 21.35 -35.43
N SER A 45 -12.88 22.31 -35.36
CA SER A 45 -12.14 22.63 -34.12
C SER A 45 -12.60 23.99 -33.59
N VAL A 46 -13.10 24.00 -32.36
CA VAL A 46 -13.59 25.23 -31.70
C VAL A 46 -12.65 25.50 -30.51
N PRO A 47 -11.81 26.54 -30.58
CA PRO A 47 -11.03 26.97 -29.44
C PRO A 47 -11.90 27.77 -28.47
N PHE A 48 -11.65 27.57 -27.16
CA PHE A 48 -12.22 28.41 -26.10
C PHE A 48 -11.19 28.59 -24.99
N THR A 49 -11.21 29.75 -24.39
CA THR A 49 -10.25 30.10 -23.33
C THR A 49 -10.92 29.97 -21.98
N VAL A 50 -10.24 29.32 -21.05
CA VAL A 50 -10.63 29.21 -19.65
C VAL A 50 -9.54 29.80 -18.77
N THR A 51 -9.90 30.48 -17.71
CA THR A 51 -8.95 30.97 -16.71
C THR A 51 -8.84 29.92 -15.58
N VAL A 52 -7.69 29.29 -15.46
CA VAL A 52 -7.35 28.48 -14.30
C VAL A 52 -6.92 29.40 -13.19
N LYS A 53 -7.69 29.42 -12.10
CA LYS A 53 -7.37 30.26 -10.95
C LYS A 53 -6.10 29.78 -10.27
N GLY A 54 -5.20 30.72 -9.99
CA GLY A 54 -3.98 30.47 -9.25
C GLY A 54 -4.23 30.19 -7.77
N THR A 55 -3.29 29.51 -7.15
CA THR A 55 -3.31 29.27 -5.70
C THR A 55 -2.88 30.51 -4.90
N GLY A 56 -2.18 31.43 -5.54
CA GLY A 56 -1.50 32.57 -4.88
C GLY A 56 -0.29 32.13 -4.04
N LYS A 57 -0.02 30.84 -3.96
CA LYS A 57 1.05 30.25 -3.14
C LYS A 57 2.10 29.62 -4.07
N PRO A 58 3.37 29.97 -3.95
CA PRO A 58 4.41 29.35 -4.77
C PRO A 58 4.51 27.87 -4.46
N ALA A 59 4.93 27.07 -5.46
CA ALA A 59 5.21 25.66 -5.24
C ALA A 59 6.28 25.51 -4.15
N PRO A 60 6.16 24.47 -3.30
CA PRO A 60 7.11 24.23 -2.23
C PRO A 60 8.49 23.94 -2.80
N THR A 61 9.52 24.36 -2.10
CA THR A 61 10.91 24.04 -2.44
C THR A 61 11.26 22.61 -2.03
N GLU A 62 12.28 22.01 -2.65
CA GLU A 62 12.81 20.72 -2.22
C GLU A 62 13.23 20.72 -0.74
N ALA A 63 13.79 21.82 -0.24
CA ALA A 63 14.23 21.94 1.14
C ALA A 63 13.04 21.87 2.12
N GLU A 64 11.95 22.55 1.81
CA GLU A 64 10.70 22.49 2.59
C GLU A 64 10.10 21.09 2.56
N LEU A 65 10.00 20.45 1.39
CA LEU A 65 9.47 19.08 1.30
C LEU A 65 10.35 18.06 2.02
N LYS A 66 11.68 18.21 1.97
CA LYS A 66 12.60 17.35 2.74
C LYS A 66 12.42 17.54 4.24
N ALA A 67 12.22 18.76 4.71
CA ALA A 67 11.96 19.03 6.12
C ALA A 67 10.65 18.35 6.58
N ILE A 68 9.58 18.48 5.79
CA ILE A 68 8.29 17.84 6.04
C ILE A 68 8.43 16.29 6.04
N LEU A 69 9.06 15.70 5.03
CA LEU A 69 9.27 14.27 4.95
C LEU A 69 10.06 13.73 6.15
N ASN A 70 11.13 14.44 6.57
CA ASN A 70 11.93 14.06 7.72
C ASN A 70 11.19 14.18 9.06
N GLN A 71 10.27 15.14 9.15
CA GLN A 71 9.45 15.36 10.34
C GLN A 71 8.39 14.26 10.52
N TYR A 72 7.70 13.90 9.44
CA TYR A 72 6.50 13.07 9.48
C TYR A 72 6.72 11.63 9.02
N TYR A 73 7.88 11.26 8.48
CA TYR A 73 8.17 9.88 8.11
C TYR A 73 9.52 9.45 8.69
N LYS A 74 9.50 8.62 9.72
CA LYS A 74 10.70 8.20 10.45
C LYS A 74 10.83 6.68 10.45
N ILE A 75 12.04 6.17 10.62
CA ILE A 75 12.29 4.73 10.79
C ILE A 75 11.52 4.17 12.00
N THR A 76 11.34 4.98 13.04
CA THR A 76 10.57 4.63 14.25
C THR A 76 9.06 4.51 14.02
N ASP A 77 8.58 4.93 12.86
CA ASP A 77 7.17 4.79 12.48
C ASP A 77 6.90 3.47 11.73
N LEU A 78 7.97 2.74 11.38
CA LEU A 78 7.89 1.41 10.81
C LEU A 78 7.76 0.39 11.94
N VAL A 79 6.67 -0.35 11.95
CA VAL A 79 6.40 -1.38 12.97
C VAL A 79 6.21 -2.73 12.31
N TYR A 80 6.42 -3.82 13.03
CA TYR A 80 6.04 -5.14 12.53
C TYR A 80 4.55 -5.23 12.29
N TYR A 81 4.16 -5.84 11.16
CA TYR A 81 2.77 -5.89 10.73
C TYR A 81 1.86 -6.53 11.78
N GLY A 82 0.77 -5.84 12.10
CA GLY A 82 -0.18 -6.30 13.12
C GLY A 82 0.26 -6.05 14.57
N THR A 83 1.36 -5.34 14.79
CA THR A 83 1.88 -5.02 16.12
C THR A 83 2.11 -3.53 16.30
N THR A 84 2.55 -3.12 17.49
CA THR A 84 3.05 -1.76 17.78
C THR A 84 4.56 -1.73 17.96
N THR A 85 5.23 -2.87 17.75
CA THR A 85 6.68 -3.01 17.94
C THR A 85 7.41 -2.39 16.75
N VAL A 86 8.26 -1.41 17.01
CA VAL A 86 9.13 -0.80 16.00
C VAL A 86 10.10 -1.86 15.48
N ILE A 87 10.30 -1.87 14.15
CA ILE A 87 11.25 -2.80 13.56
C ILE A 87 12.67 -2.53 14.02
N ASP A 88 13.48 -3.58 14.09
CA ASP A 88 14.94 -3.43 14.13
C ASP A 88 15.46 -3.33 12.69
N PRO A 89 15.95 -2.17 12.23
CA PRO A 89 16.43 -2.02 10.87
C PRO A 89 17.71 -2.81 10.58
N GLU A 90 18.44 -3.25 11.59
CA GLU A 90 19.63 -4.08 11.43
C GLU A 90 19.35 -5.58 11.51
N ALA A 91 18.15 -5.94 11.98
CA ALA A 91 17.72 -7.33 12.13
C ALA A 91 16.21 -7.47 11.93
N CYS A 92 15.72 -7.11 10.74
CA CYS A 92 14.31 -7.26 10.42
C CYS A 92 13.93 -8.74 10.28
N THR A 93 12.91 -9.16 11.03
CA THR A 93 12.49 -10.56 11.15
C THR A 93 11.08 -10.82 10.65
N GLY A 94 10.39 -9.84 10.07
CA GLY A 94 9.02 -10.03 9.61
C GLY A 94 8.49 -8.89 8.77
N ASP A 95 7.25 -9.04 8.33
CA ASP A 95 6.54 -8.04 7.54
C ASP A 95 6.43 -6.70 8.27
N ILE A 96 6.46 -5.62 7.49
CA ILE A 96 6.48 -4.26 8.02
C ILE A 96 5.16 -3.56 7.72
N GLN A 97 4.58 -2.93 8.73
CA GLN A 97 3.50 -1.97 8.58
C GLN A 97 4.08 -0.60 8.26
N LEU A 98 3.75 -0.08 7.09
CA LEU A 98 4.10 1.29 6.70
C LEU A 98 3.11 2.27 7.33
N PRO A 99 3.53 3.51 7.67
CA PRO A 99 2.67 4.50 8.28
C PRO A 99 1.43 4.82 7.44
N ARG A 100 0.29 4.96 8.11
CA ARG A 100 -1.00 5.31 7.51
C ARG A 100 -1.42 6.69 7.98
N TYR A 101 -0.82 7.73 7.44
CA TYR A 101 -1.31 9.08 7.66
C TYR A 101 -2.40 9.38 6.62
N THR A 102 -3.60 9.71 7.05
CA THR A 102 -4.65 10.17 6.12
C THR A 102 -4.31 11.56 5.62
N HIS A 103 -4.05 12.47 6.52
CA HIS A 103 -3.45 13.78 6.30
C HIS A 103 -3.03 14.35 7.66
N ILE A 104 -2.08 15.28 7.63
CA ILE A 104 -1.63 16.05 8.80
C ILE A 104 -1.83 17.51 8.44
N GLU A 105 -2.52 18.23 9.29
CA GLU A 105 -2.79 19.67 9.15
C GLU A 105 -1.88 20.47 10.07
N ASP A 106 -1.51 21.69 9.64
CA ASP A 106 -0.84 22.66 10.47
C ASP A 106 -1.85 23.40 11.39
N GLU A 107 -1.34 24.38 12.14
CA GLU A 107 -2.15 25.21 13.04
C GLU A 107 -3.21 26.06 12.32
N ASN A 108 -3.09 26.22 11.01
CA ASN A 108 -4.02 26.96 10.15
C ASN A 108 -5.05 26.03 9.49
N GLY A 109 -4.98 24.71 9.72
CA GLY A 109 -5.81 23.70 9.08
C GLY A 109 -5.39 23.40 7.63
N GLU A 110 -4.18 23.81 7.22
CA GLU A 110 -3.63 23.43 5.90
C GLU A 110 -3.01 22.05 5.95
N ASN A 111 -3.28 21.24 4.92
CA ASN A 111 -2.71 19.91 4.79
C ASN A 111 -1.21 20.00 4.50
N VAL A 112 -0.39 19.63 5.48
CA VAL A 112 1.08 19.64 5.35
C VAL A 112 1.65 18.29 4.94
N PHE A 113 0.91 17.18 5.13
CA PHE A 113 1.36 15.84 4.78
C PHE A 113 0.19 14.88 4.60
N ASN A 114 0.16 14.11 3.51
CA ASN A 114 -0.85 13.07 3.30
C ASN A 114 -0.31 11.87 2.51
N ASN A 115 -0.99 10.72 2.65
CA ASN A 115 -0.58 9.46 2.02
C ASN A 115 -0.65 9.45 0.49
N LYS A 116 -1.50 10.28 -0.10
CA LYS A 116 -1.64 10.34 -1.57
C LYS A 116 -0.41 10.92 -2.26
N GLU A 117 0.42 11.62 -1.48
CA GLU A 117 1.65 12.26 -1.93
C GLU A 117 2.88 11.38 -1.65
N ILE A 118 2.68 10.23 -0.97
CA ILE A 118 3.75 9.31 -0.59
C ILE A 118 3.76 8.08 -1.48
N THR A 119 4.95 7.71 -1.93
CA THR A 119 5.22 6.43 -2.59
C THR A 119 6.37 5.75 -1.88
N VAL A 120 6.21 4.45 -1.59
CA VAL A 120 7.28 3.63 -1.02
C VAL A 120 7.67 2.57 -2.04
N THR A 121 8.96 2.41 -2.25
CA THR A 121 9.52 1.37 -3.13
C THR A 121 10.65 0.63 -2.44
N SER A 122 10.92 -0.57 -2.90
CA SER A 122 12.06 -1.39 -2.49
C SER A 122 13.01 -1.56 -3.67
N ASP A 123 14.30 -1.60 -3.42
CA ASP A 123 15.33 -1.89 -4.41
C ASP A 123 15.65 -3.40 -4.54
N ASN A 124 14.99 -4.25 -3.73
CA ASN A 124 15.23 -5.69 -3.70
C ASN A 124 13.91 -6.46 -3.55
N ASP A 125 13.79 -7.58 -4.28
CA ASP A 125 12.62 -8.46 -4.27
C ASP A 125 12.38 -9.17 -2.92
N ALA A 126 13.38 -9.19 -2.03
CA ALA A 126 13.21 -9.67 -0.66
C ALA A 126 12.22 -8.84 0.16
N VAL A 127 11.88 -7.63 -0.31
CA VAL A 127 10.80 -6.81 0.27
C VAL A 127 9.86 -6.34 -0.83
N LYS A 128 8.59 -6.73 -0.77
CA LYS A 128 7.56 -6.34 -1.74
C LYS A 128 6.53 -5.43 -1.10
N ILE A 129 6.36 -4.25 -1.67
CA ILE A 129 5.40 -3.26 -1.17
C ILE A 129 4.01 -3.58 -1.72
N ASN A 130 3.05 -3.72 -0.81
CA ASN A 130 1.63 -3.90 -1.13
C ASN A 130 0.78 -2.94 -0.28
N GLY A 131 0.47 -1.79 -0.83
CA GLY A 131 -0.22 -0.71 -0.12
C GLY A 131 0.58 -0.26 1.12
N TYR A 132 0.03 -0.49 2.31
CA TYR A 132 0.68 -0.14 3.58
C TYR A 132 1.42 -1.31 4.24
N LYS A 133 1.63 -2.38 3.51
CA LYS A 133 2.38 -3.54 3.98
C LYS A 133 3.61 -3.73 3.10
N ALA A 134 4.77 -3.86 3.72
CA ALA A 134 5.96 -4.37 3.08
C ALA A 134 6.10 -5.85 3.50
N ASN A 135 5.89 -6.76 2.54
CA ASN A 135 6.06 -8.18 2.75
C ASN A 135 7.54 -8.51 2.69
N VAL A 136 8.07 -9.05 3.76
CA VAL A 136 9.49 -9.36 3.91
C VAL A 136 9.71 -10.86 3.77
N ASP A 137 10.52 -11.25 2.79
CA ASP A 137 10.99 -12.62 2.67
C ASP A 137 12.15 -12.85 3.63
N VAL A 138 11.84 -13.44 4.78
CA VAL A 138 12.82 -13.72 5.84
C VAL A 138 13.70 -14.95 5.54
N PHE A 139 13.36 -15.73 4.49
CA PHE A 139 14.11 -16.93 4.11
C PHE A 139 15.31 -16.59 3.21
N GLN A 140 16.17 -15.70 3.67
CA GLN A 140 17.34 -15.29 2.93
C GLN A 140 18.54 -16.21 3.19
N PRO A 141 19.29 -16.60 2.13
CA PRO A 141 20.46 -17.49 2.29
C PRO A 141 21.65 -16.79 2.98
N GLN A 142 21.63 -15.46 3.02
CA GLN A 142 22.61 -14.61 3.66
C GLN A 142 21.95 -13.33 4.18
N ASP A 143 22.63 -12.58 5.05
CA ASP A 143 22.16 -11.25 5.44
C ASP A 143 21.95 -10.39 4.20
N THR A 144 20.75 -9.86 4.04
CA THR A 144 20.34 -9.11 2.85
C THR A 144 19.89 -7.71 3.24
N THR A 145 20.62 -6.70 2.79
CA THR A 145 20.25 -5.31 3.00
C THR A 145 19.35 -4.85 1.85
N VAL A 146 18.23 -4.25 2.20
CA VAL A 146 17.22 -3.71 1.29
C VAL A 146 17.01 -2.23 1.60
N ASN A 147 16.97 -1.38 0.58
CA ASN A 147 16.68 0.03 0.74
C ASN A 147 15.20 0.31 0.46
N LEU A 148 14.46 0.70 1.47
CA LEU A 148 13.12 1.26 1.29
C LEU A 148 13.24 2.74 0.96
N THR A 149 12.84 3.12 -0.24
CA THR A 149 12.82 4.52 -0.67
C THR A 149 11.41 5.08 -0.50
N VAL A 150 11.29 6.09 0.34
CA VAL A 150 10.06 6.85 0.55
C VAL A 150 10.17 8.14 -0.24
N SER A 151 9.29 8.35 -1.19
CA SER A 151 9.22 9.56 -2.02
C SER A 151 7.98 10.35 -1.67
N PHE A 152 8.15 11.66 -1.48
CA PHE A 152 7.09 12.63 -1.23
C PHE A 152 7.01 13.61 -2.40
N THR A 153 5.85 13.66 -3.05
CA THR A 153 5.63 14.49 -4.24
C THR A 153 4.49 15.46 -4.01
N ARG A 154 4.76 16.75 -4.14
CA ARG A 154 3.75 17.80 -4.04
C ARG A 154 4.00 18.86 -5.13
N GLU A 155 2.95 19.23 -5.85
CA GLU A 155 2.99 20.27 -6.89
C GLU A 155 4.12 20.08 -7.92
N GLY A 156 4.44 18.82 -8.26
CA GLY A 156 5.48 18.47 -9.23
C GLY A 156 6.90 18.43 -8.66
N VAL A 157 7.11 18.81 -7.41
CA VAL A 157 8.39 18.67 -6.71
C VAL A 157 8.41 17.35 -5.98
N THR A 158 9.47 16.55 -6.16
CA THR A 158 9.64 15.24 -5.50
C THR A 158 10.92 15.22 -4.69
N VAL A 159 10.81 14.75 -3.45
CA VAL A 159 11.94 14.47 -2.57
C VAL A 159 11.87 13.05 -2.07
N SER A 160 13.01 12.47 -1.73
CA SER A 160 13.05 11.09 -1.28
C SER A 160 13.95 10.91 -0.06
N ARG A 161 13.65 9.88 0.73
CA ARG A 161 14.44 9.41 1.84
C ARG A 161 14.59 7.89 1.76
N VAL A 162 15.77 7.38 2.07
CA VAL A 162 16.08 5.95 2.05
C VAL A 162 16.20 5.44 3.48
N PHE A 163 15.58 4.30 3.73
CA PHE A 163 15.68 3.53 4.97
C PHE A 163 16.31 2.18 4.65
N PRO A 164 17.59 1.98 4.96
CA PRO A 164 18.21 0.66 4.85
C PRO A 164 17.65 -0.27 5.92
N ILE A 165 17.30 -1.48 5.52
CA ILE A 165 16.81 -2.54 6.38
C ILE A 165 17.62 -3.80 6.08
N THR A 166 18.15 -4.46 7.09
CA THR A 166 18.87 -5.72 6.96
C THR A 166 17.98 -6.88 7.41
N ILE A 167 17.68 -7.78 6.50
CA ILE A 167 17.04 -9.06 6.78
C ILE A 167 18.15 -10.05 7.13
N LYS A 168 18.12 -10.59 8.34
CA LYS A 168 19.10 -11.58 8.76
C LYS A 168 18.80 -12.91 8.10
N LYS A 169 19.86 -13.63 7.70
CA LYS A 169 19.71 -15.03 7.29
C LYS A 169 19.15 -15.86 8.44
N LEU A 170 18.31 -16.82 8.12
CA LEU A 170 17.86 -17.80 9.11
C LEU A 170 19.04 -18.64 9.59
N THR A 171 19.11 -18.83 10.90
CA THR A 171 20.05 -19.75 11.55
C THR A 171 19.41 -21.14 11.70
N GLN A 172 20.23 -22.17 11.98
CA GLN A 172 19.67 -23.49 12.28
C GLN A 172 18.79 -23.44 13.56
N GLU A 173 19.14 -22.60 14.52
CA GLU A 173 18.32 -22.39 15.72
C GLU A 173 16.95 -21.82 15.41
N ASP A 174 16.87 -20.87 14.46
CA ASP A 174 15.57 -20.31 14.01
C ASP A 174 14.71 -21.38 13.33
N LEU A 175 15.31 -22.20 12.48
CA LEU A 175 14.62 -23.32 11.84
C LEU A 175 14.14 -24.37 12.84
N ASP A 176 14.95 -24.68 13.84
CA ASP A 176 14.61 -25.64 14.90
C ASP A 176 13.44 -25.12 15.75
N LYS A 177 13.41 -23.79 16.06
CA LYS A 177 12.26 -23.14 16.71
C LYS A 177 11.00 -23.20 15.88
N GLU A 178 11.10 -22.95 14.57
CA GLU A 178 9.94 -23.06 13.66
C GLU A 178 9.38 -24.49 13.64
N VAL A 179 10.24 -25.52 13.62
CA VAL A 179 9.82 -26.92 13.70
C VAL A 179 9.11 -27.19 15.03
N GLU A 180 9.68 -26.73 16.15
CA GLU A 180 9.05 -26.89 17.47
C GLU A 180 7.68 -26.22 17.55
N MET A 181 7.55 -24.99 17.00
CA MET A 181 6.29 -24.28 16.93
C MET A 181 5.25 -25.00 16.07
N MET A 182 5.68 -25.55 14.92
CA MET A 182 4.80 -26.34 14.05
C MET A 182 4.32 -27.62 14.73
N ASP A 183 5.19 -28.32 15.45
CA ASP A 183 4.84 -29.51 16.21
C ASP A 183 3.88 -29.19 17.37
N TYR A 184 4.10 -28.08 18.05
CA TYR A 184 3.18 -27.57 19.06
C TYR A 184 1.79 -27.26 18.46
N ALA A 185 1.75 -26.49 17.39
CA ALA A 185 0.50 -26.16 16.70
C ALA A 185 -0.24 -27.39 16.24
N LYS A 186 0.47 -28.38 15.66
CA LYS A 186 -0.10 -29.67 15.24
C LYS A 186 -0.69 -30.44 16.42
N ALA A 187 -0.03 -30.46 17.57
CA ALA A 187 -0.51 -31.17 18.76
C ALA A 187 -1.75 -30.49 19.38
N HIS A 188 -1.88 -29.18 19.28
CA HIS A 188 -2.91 -28.40 19.97
C HIS A 188 -3.98 -27.83 19.04
N TYR A 189 -3.88 -28.07 17.73
CA TYR A 189 -4.80 -27.54 16.73
C TYR A 189 -6.28 -27.78 17.08
N PHE A 190 -6.61 -29.01 17.45
CA PHE A 190 -7.99 -29.37 17.80
C PHE A 190 -8.48 -28.59 19.03
N ASP A 191 -7.63 -28.37 20.00
CA ASP A 191 -8.00 -27.64 21.22
C ASP A 191 -8.49 -26.22 20.94
N GLY A 192 -7.94 -25.58 19.90
CA GLY A 192 -8.33 -24.25 19.47
C GLY A 192 -9.68 -24.20 18.77
N ILE A 193 -9.99 -25.21 17.98
CA ILE A 193 -11.23 -25.21 17.16
C ILE A 193 -12.37 -26.03 17.76
N LYS A 194 -12.12 -26.81 18.81
CA LYS A 194 -13.08 -27.79 19.31
C LYS A 194 -14.38 -27.22 19.88
N GLY A 195 -14.41 -25.96 20.29
CA GLY A 195 -15.55 -25.42 21.05
C GLY A 195 -15.85 -26.26 22.28
N ASN A 196 -17.09 -26.72 22.41
CA ASN A 196 -17.50 -27.61 23.50
C ASN A 196 -17.28 -29.12 23.23
N ASN A 197 -16.72 -29.48 22.06
CA ASN A 197 -16.44 -30.89 21.75
C ASN A 197 -15.32 -31.42 22.62
N VAL A 198 -15.47 -32.68 23.06
CA VAL A 198 -14.54 -33.30 23.99
C VAL A 198 -13.29 -33.84 23.29
N SER A 199 -13.44 -34.40 22.10
CA SER A 199 -12.35 -35.03 21.36
C SER A 199 -12.58 -34.94 19.85
N ALA A 200 -11.52 -35.08 19.07
CA ALA A 200 -11.58 -35.12 17.62
C ALA A 200 -12.32 -36.32 17.06
N ASP A 201 -12.35 -37.44 17.81
CA ASP A 201 -13.04 -38.67 17.41
C ASP A 201 -14.57 -38.60 17.64
N LYS A 202 -15.04 -37.58 18.35
CA LYS A 202 -16.43 -37.40 18.70
C LYS A 202 -16.85 -35.94 18.64
N ILE A 203 -17.18 -35.49 17.44
CA ILE A 203 -17.70 -34.16 17.18
C ILE A 203 -19.24 -34.22 17.27
N THR A 204 -19.81 -33.47 18.17
CA THR A 204 -21.26 -33.38 18.42
C THR A 204 -21.82 -31.97 18.27
N GLU A 205 -20.95 -30.98 18.20
CA GLU A 205 -21.29 -29.55 18.02
C GLU A 205 -20.39 -28.93 16.95
N ASN A 206 -20.80 -27.77 16.46
CA ASN A 206 -20.03 -27.04 15.46
C ASN A 206 -18.62 -26.77 15.97
N LEU A 207 -17.64 -26.95 15.08
CA LEU A 207 -16.31 -26.47 15.31
C LEU A 207 -16.29 -24.94 15.14
N HIS A 208 -15.40 -24.28 15.83
CA HIS A 208 -15.21 -22.83 15.75
C HIS A 208 -13.91 -22.50 15.02
N PRO A 209 -13.88 -22.57 13.69
CA PRO A 209 -12.71 -22.24 12.91
C PRO A 209 -12.53 -20.71 12.92
N PHE A 210 -11.52 -20.23 13.62
CA PHE A 210 -11.19 -18.82 13.66
C PHE A 210 -9.67 -18.63 13.70
N GLN A 211 -9.24 -17.41 13.44
CA GLN A 211 -7.85 -17.03 13.63
C GLN A 211 -7.59 -16.86 15.12
N GLU A 212 -6.88 -17.79 15.73
CA GLU A 212 -6.33 -17.59 17.06
C GLU A 212 -4.81 -17.50 17.04
N MET A 213 -4.29 -16.62 17.86
CA MET A 213 -2.89 -16.61 18.22
C MET A 213 -2.68 -17.55 19.41
N TYR A 214 -1.83 -18.55 19.22
CA TYR A 214 -1.35 -19.38 20.31
C TYR A 214 -0.08 -18.78 20.88
N PHE A 215 0.00 -18.77 22.19
CA PHE A 215 1.18 -18.32 22.91
C PHE A 215 1.86 -19.53 23.55
N ASP A 216 3.20 -19.55 23.51
CA ASP A 216 3.98 -20.53 24.25
C ASP A 216 3.90 -20.30 25.77
N ALA A 217 4.57 -21.16 26.55
CA ALA A 217 4.61 -21.04 27.99
C ALA A 217 5.27 -19.73 28.48
N ASP A 218 6.07 -19.11 27.64
CA ASP A 218 6.78 -17.85 27.92
C ASP A 218 5.99 -16.62 27.44
N GLY A 219 4.83 -16.81 26.84
CA GLY A 219 3.93 -15.75 26.37
C GLY A 219 4.27 -15.19 25.00
N ASN A 220 5.11 -15.87 24.21
CA ASN A 220 5.40 -15.48 22.84
C ASN A 220 4.32 -16.01 21.91
N ALA A 221 3.92 -15.22 20.91
CA ALA A 221 2.98 -15.65 19.89
C ALA A 221 3.62 -16.76 19.04
N VAL A 222 3.08 -17.96 19.15
CA VAL A 222 3.63 -19.14 18.51
C VAL A 222 3.02 -19.36 17.13
N TRP A 223 1.78 -18.96 16.90
CA TRP A 223 1.14 -19.26 15.63
C TRP A 223 -0.18 -18.51 15.37
N VAL A 224 -0.41 -18.17 14.09
CA VAL A 224 -1.70 -17.69 13.56
C VAL A 224 -2.06 -18.57 12.38
N TYR A 225 -3.16 -19.32 12.43
CA TYR A 225 -3.59 -20.10 11.29
C TYR A 225 -4.77 -19.49 10.55
N ASN A 226 -4.79 -19.75 9.25
CA ASN A 226 -5.88 -19.37 8.37
C ASN A 226 -6.53 -20.65 7.84
N ILE A 227 -7.84 -20.79 8.05
CA ILE A 227 -8.61 -21.96 7.60
C ILE A 227 -9.07 -21.86 6.15
N SER A 228 -8.53 -20.94 5.37
CA SER A 228 -8.89 -20.82 3.95
C SER A 228 -8.69 -22.12 3.14
N ASP A 229 -7.92 -23.07 3.66
CA ASP A 229 -7.59 -24.32 2.97
C ASP A 229 -8.46 -25.53 3.37
N VAL A 230 -9.46 -25.36 4.23
CA VAL A 230 -10.36 -26.44 4.68
C VAL A 230 -11.66 -26.50 3.86
N THR A 231 -11.71 -25.85 2.72
CA THR A 231 -12.92 -25.67 1.91
C THR A 231 -13.48 -26.94 1.26
N ASP A 232 -12.75 -28.06 1.27
CA ASP A 232 -13.19 -29.26 0.53
C ASP A 232 -13.84 -30.37 1.36
N ALA A 233 -13.94 -30.22 2.68
CA ALA A 233 -14.39 -31.31 3.51
C ALA A 233 -15.89 -31.30 3.88
N GLY A 234 -16.65 -30.29 3.43
CA GLY A 234 -18.08 -30.17 3.79
C GLY A 234 -18.33 -30.01 5.31
N ILE A 235 -17.29 -29.64 6.07
CA ILE A 235 -17.32 -29.49 7.52
C ILE A 235 -17.70 -28.07 7.94
N CYS A 236 -17.49 -27.09 7.08
CA CYS A 236 -17.96 -25.73 7.27
C CYS A 236 -19.23 -25.54 6.45
N ALA A 237 -20.38 -25.78 7.06
CA ALA A 237 -21.65 -25.24 6.54
C ALA A 237 -21.76 -23.78 6.99
N ASP A 238 -22.23 -22.93 6.06
CA ASP A 238 -22.44 -21.48 6.15
C ASP A 238 -22.91 -20.94 7.50
#